data_8d6783f7e6bb5ca6c16d68210ca0ae90
#
_entry.id   8d6783f7e6bb5ca6c16d68210ca0ae90
#
_cell.length_a   1.000
_cell.length_b   1.000
_cell.length_c   1.000
_cell.angle_alpha   90.00
_cell.angle_beta   90.00
_cell.angle_gamma   90.00
#
_symmetry.space_group_name_H-M   'P 1'
#
loop_
_entity.id
_entity.type
_entity.pdbx_description
1 polymer ?
#
loop_
_entity_poly.entity_id
_entity_poly.type
_entity_poly.pdbx_seq_one_letter_code
_entity_poly.pdbx_strand_id
1 'polypeptide(L)'
;PEIRRCFSRALQLREVSAGGDASVEMELGATGNVNFDLGRFGIGFTASPRHADGVVISGPVTANMAEALEICYDAVAEPKILVACGTEACSGGLFADSHAVDRTFLDDHTPDLWLPGAPTHPMTYIDGMLNLLGRKKRE
;
A
#
# COMPACT_ATOMS: atom_id res chain seq x y z
N PRO A 1 -5.43 9.33 14.66
CA PRO A 1 -5.21 10.77 14.93
C PRO A 1 -3.80 11.25 14.53
N GLU A 2 -2.77 10.45 14.81
CA GLU A 2 -1.36 10.80 14.50
C GLU A 2 -1.10 10.88 12.99
N ILE A 3 -1.52 9.88 12.24
CA ILE A 3 -1.41 9.82 10.78
C ILE A 3 -1.96 11.11 10.14
N ARG A 4 -3.15 11.54 10.56
CA ARG A 4 -3.79 12.75 10.03
C ARG A 4 -3.02 14.02 10.35
N ARG A 5 -2.35 14.07 11.48
CA ARG A 5 -1.55 15.22 11.89
C ARG A 5 -0.22 15.30 11.11
N CYS A 6 0.43 14.17 10.91
CA CYS A 6 1.72 14.09 10.25
C CYS A 6 1.63 14.20 8.73
N PHE A 7 0.65 13.54 8.10
CA PHE A 7 0.58 13.35 6.64
C PHE A 7 -0.62 14.05 5.98
N SER A 8 -1.18 15.09 6.60
CA SER A 8 -2.43 15.71 6.11
C SER A 8 -2.32 16.38 4.74
N ARG A 9 -1.14 16.76 4.27
CA ARG A 9 -0.95 17.55 3.05
C ARG A 9 -0.16 16.87 1.95
N ALA A 10 0.82 16.08 2.30
CA ALA A 10 1.68 15.39 1.33
C ALA A 10 2.03 14.01 1.88
N LEU A 11 2.07 13.02 0.99
CA LEU A 11 2.38 11.65 1.32
C LEU A 11 3.11 10.99 0.15
N GLN A 12 4.30 10.47 0.39
CA GLN A 12 5.07 9.70 -0.57
C GLN A 12 5.16 8.25 -0.11
N LEU A 13 4.79 7.33 -0.98
CA LEU A 13 4.72 5.91 -0.65
C LEU A 13 5.71 5.10 -1.50
N ARG A 14 6.29 4.10 -0.88
CA ARG A 14 7.04 3.06 -1.59
C ARG A 14 6.11 1.89 -1.86
N GLU A 15 5.91 1.56 -3.12
CA GLU A 15 5.23 0.34 -3.51
C GLU A 15 6.18 -0.84 -3.48
N VAL A 16 5.74 -1.96 -2.87
CA VAL A 16 6.47 -3.22 -2.83
C VAL A 16 5.59 -4.31 -3.42
N SER A 17 6.01 -4.84 -4.57
CA SER A 17 5.40 -6.03 -5.16
C SER A 17 5.89 -7.28 -4.43
N ALA A 18 5.01 -7.91 -3.69
CA ALA A 18 5.34 -9.05 -2.84
C ALA A 18 4.90 -10.40 -3.44
N GLY A 19 5.04 -10.55 -4.76
CA GLY A 19 4.82 -11.80 -5.47
C GLY A 19 3.48 -11.93 -6.19
N GLY A 20 2.80 -10.81 -6.45
CA GLY A 20 1.59 -10.77 -7.27
C GLY A 20 1.83 -10.81 -8.78
N ASP A 21 0.76 -10.63 -9.54
CA ASP A 21 0.71 -10.70 -11.01
C ASP A 21 0.87 -9.34 -11.71
N ALA A 22 1.30 -8.31 -11.01
CA ALA A 22 1.42 -6.93 -11.48
C ALA A 22 0.09 -6.20 -11.75
N SER A 23 -1.07 -6.80 -11.52
CA SER A 23 -2.37 -6.14 -11.78
C SER A 23 -2.60 -4.95 -10.84
N VAL A 24 -2.30 -5.11 -9.57
CA VAL A 24 -2.40 -4.02 -8.58
C VAL A 24 -1.42 -2.90 -8.88
N GLU A 25 -0.20 -3.22 -9.26
CA GLU A 25 0.85 -2.26 -9.64
C GLU A 25 0.42 -1.42 -10.86
N MET A 26 -0.20 -2.04 -11.85
CA MET A 26 -0.75 -1.34 -13.02
C MET A 26 -1.88 -0.39 -12.62
N GLU A 27 -2.78 -0.79 -11.74
CA GLU A 27 -3.86 0.06 -11.23
C GLU A 27 -3.32 1.20 -10.36
N LEU A 28 -2.32 0.96 -9.54
CA LEU A 28 -1.64 2.01 -8.78
C LEU A 28 -0.93 3.01 -9.71
N GLY A 29 -0.29 2.53 -10.78
CA GLY A 29 0.25 3.39 -11.83
C GLY A 29 -0.82 4.24 -12.51
N ALA A 30 -1.99 3.68 -12.75
CA ALA A 30 -3.13 4.39 -13.34
C ALA A 30 -3.68 5.52 -12.46
N THR A 31 -3.45 5.50 -11.14
CA THR A 31 -3.87 6.60 -10.25
C THR A 31 -3.22 7.93 -10.58
N GLY A 32 -2.05 7.91 -11.22
CA GLY A 32 -1.31 9.11 -11.65
C GLY A 32 -1.72 9.65 -13.00
N ASN A 33 -2.68 9.05 -13.71
CA ASN A 33 -3.14 9.52 -15.01
C ASN A 33 -4.03 10.78 -14.88
N VAL A 34 -4.38 11.40 -16.02
CA VAL A 34 -5.17 12.64 -16.05
C VAL A 34 -6.60 12.47 -15.50
N ASN A 35 -7.15 11.26 -15.54
CA ASN A 35 -8.51 11.00 -15.07
C ASN A 35 -8.59 10.92 -13.54
N PHE A 36 -7.59 10.32 -12.91
CA PHE A 36 -7.56 10.11 -11.46
C PHE A 36 -6.73 11.16 -10.73
N ASP A 37 -5.60 11.57 -11.34
CA ASP A 37 -4.74 12.67 -10.87
C ASP A 37 -4.44 12.63 -9.36
N LEU A 38 -3.85 11.53 -8.91
CA LEU A 38 -3.48 11.33 -7.51
C LEU A 38 -2.59 12.47 -6.98
N GLY A 39 -1.76 13.03 -7.85
CA GLY A 39 -0.85 14.13 -7.52
C GLY A 39 -1.55 15.39 -7.02
N ARG A 40 -2.79 15.67 -7.45
CA ARG A 40 -3.58 16.81 -6.95
C ARG A 40 -3.88 16.73 -5.46
N PHE A 41 -3.86 15.54 -4.90
CA PHE A 41 -4.05 15.30 -3.47
C PHE A 41 -2.74 15.32 -2.68
N GLY A 42 -1.60 15.57 -3.35
CA GLY A 42 -0.28 15.53 -2.72
C GLY A 42 0.20 14.12 -2.40
N ILE A 43 -0.40 13.10 -2.99
CA ILE A 43 -0.03 11.69 -2.80
C ILE A 43 0.72 11.22 -4.03
N GLY A 44 1.84 10.53 -3.82
CA GLY A 44 2.65 10.00 -4.91
C GLY A 44 3.45 8.78 -4.48
N PHE A 45 4.22 8.25 -5.43
CA PHE A 45 5.11 7.12 -5.21
C PHE A 45 6.56 7.54 -5.39
N THR A 46 7.43 6.98 -4.57
CA THR A 46 8.88 7.18 -4.63
C THR A 46 9.62 5.87 -4.74
N ALA A 47 10.73 5.88 -5.46
CA ALA A 47 11.53 4.68 -5.68
C ALA A 47 12.36 4.28 -4.45
N SER A 48 12.71 5.21 -3.58
CA SER A 48 13.53 4.94 -2.40
C SER A 48 12.66 4.88 -1.13
N PRO A 49 12.73 3.81 -0.34
CA PRO A 49 12.03 3.75 0.94
C PRO A 49 12.50 4.81 1.94
N ARG A 50 13.73 5.30 1.81
CA ARG A 50 14.28 6.36 2.68
C ARG A 50 13.64 7.73 2.44
N HIS A 51 12.97 7.91 1.29
CA HIS A 51 12.22 9.12 0.95
C HIS A 51 10.71 8.90 1.03
N ALA A 52 10.29 7.72 1.49
CA ALA A 52 8.89 7.38 1.64
C ALA A 52 8.39 7.65 3.07
N ASP A 53 7.11 7.98 3.15
CA ASP A 53 6.35 8.12 4.40
C ASP A 53 5.63 6.83 4.78
N GLY A 54 5.66 5.84 3.91
CA GLY A 54 5.03 4.55 4.14
C GLY A 54 5.23 3.57 2.99
N VAL A 55 4.70 2.37 3.18
CA VAL A 55 4.79 1.26 2.24
C VAL A 55 3.40 0.83 1.79
N VAL A 56 3.24 0.59 0.50
CA VAL A 56 2.07 -0.08 -0.09
C VAL A 56 2.49 -1.46 -0.56
N ILE A 57 1.86 -2.48 -0.03
CA ILE A 57 2.13 -3.87 -0.39
C ILE A 57 1.09 -4.34 -1.40
N SER A 58 1.55 -4.98 -2.47
CA SER A 58 0.73 -5.74 -3.40
C SER A 58 1.15 -7.21 -3.44
N GLY A 59 0.22 -8.10 -3.76
CA GLY A 59 0.47 -9.53 -3.82
C GLY A 59 0.44 -10.25 -2.47
N PRO A 60 0.51 -11.60 -2.49
CA PRO A 60 0.21 -12.43 -1.31
C PRO A 60 1.30 -12.46 -0.25
N VAL A 61 2.42 -11.81 -0.46
CA VAL A 61 3.68 -11.91 0.32
C VAL A 61 4.27 -13.31 0.21
N THR A 62 5.04 -13.53 -0.85
CA THR A 62 5.75 -14.80 -1.04
C THR A 62 6.93 -14.91 -0.08
N ALA A 63 7.32 -16.14 0.25
CA ALA A 63 8.48 -16.41 1.09
C ALA A 63 9.78 -15.78 0.53
N ASN A 64 9.91 -15.72 -0.79
CA ASN A 64 11.07 -15.08 -1.45
C ASN A 64 11.09 -13.55 -1.28
N MET A 65 9.93 -12.92 -1.12
CA MET A 65 9.83 -11.46 -0.96
C MET A 65 9.70 -11.00 0.48
N ALA A 66 9.45 -11.91 1.42
CA ALA A 66 9.22 -11.58 2.82
C ALA A 66 10.40 -10.81 3.44
N GLU A 67 11.62 -11.27 3.23
CA GLU A 67 12.83 -10.59 3.72
C GLU A 67 13.02 -9.22 3.06
N ALA A 68 12.83 -9.14 1.75
CA ALA A 68 12.96 -7.87 1.01
C ALA A 68 11.91 -6.83 1.46
N LEU A 69 10.70 -7.29 1.77
CA LEU A 69 9.64 -6.45 2.31
C LEU A 69 10.00 -5.90 3.70
N GLU A 70 10.54 -6.73 4.58
CA GLU A 70 10.99 -6.33 5.92
C GLU A 70 12.10 -5.28 5.82
N ILE A 71 13.12 -5.52 5.02
CA ILE A 71 14.24 -4.57 4.79
C ILE A 71 13.71 -3.23 4.25
N CYS A 72 12.77 -3.28 3.31
CA CYS A 72 12.18 -2.07 2.74
C CYS A 72 11.37 -1.30 3.80
N TYR A 73 10.57 -1.99 4.59
CA TYR A 73 9.77 -1.39 5.66
C TYR A 73 10.63 -0.75 6.74
N ASP A 74 11.70 -1.40 7.16
CA ASP A 74 12.64 -0.87 8.16
C ASP A 74 13.40 0.37 7.66
N ALA A 75 13.59 0.47 6.35
CA ALA A 75 14.26 1.63 5.76
C ALA A 75 13.38 2.89 5.71
N VAL A 76 12.08 2.77 5.91
CA VAL A 76 11.16 3.91 6.01
C VAL A 76 11.21 4.50 7.42
N ALA A 77 11.39 5.82 7.51
CA ALA A 77 11.49 6.52 8.80
C ALA A 77 10.15 6.56 9.53
N GLU A 78 10.20 6.49 10.86
CA GLU A 78 9.00 6.72 11.69
C GLU A 78 8.66 8.24 11.76
N PRO A 79 7.37 8.61 11.85
CA PRO A 79 6.18 7.75 11.76
C PRO A 79 5.91 7.31 10.34
N LYS A 80 5.48 6.06 10.14
CA LYS A 80 5.24 5.47 8.81
C LYS A 80 3.86 4.84 8.70
N ILE A 81 3.38 4.69 7.45
CA ILE A 81 2.09 4.11 7.12
C ILE A 81 2.31 2.78 6.40
N LEU A 82 1.50 1.79 6.71
CA LEU A 82 1.46 0.51 6.01
C LEU A 82 0.09 0.29 5.38
N VAL A 83 0.08 0.05 4.07
CA VAL A 83 -1.15 -0.19 3.28
C VAL A 83 -1.05 -1.54 2.60
N ALA A 84 -2.04 -2.40 2.82
CA ALA A 84 -2.22 -3.63 2.06
C ALA A 84 -3.22 -3.39 0.92
N CYS A 85 -2.76 -3.47 -0.31
CA CYS A 85 -3.53 -3.18 -1.51
C CYS A 85 -3.77 -4.42 -2.34
N GLY A 86 -5.03 -4.71 -2.62
CA GLY A 86 -5.47 -5.89 -3.35
C GLY A 86 -5.87 -7.06 -2.44
N THR A 87 -6.74 -7.91 -2.96
CA THR A 87 -7.27 -9.06 -2.22
C THR A 87 -6.16 -10.02 -1.78
N GLU A 88 -5.15 -10.22 -2.62
CA GLU A 88 -4.02 -11.10 -2.31
C GLU A 88 -3.19 -10.55 -1.13
N ALA A 89 -2.94 -9.24 -1.07
CA ALA A 89 -2.27 -8.62 0.06
C ALA A 89 -3.12 -8.68 1.34
N CYS A 90 -4.43 -8.49 1.21
CA CYS A 90 -5.34 -8.50 2.36
C CYS A 90 -5.50 -9.89 3.00
N SER A 91 -5.65 -10.94 2.18
CA SER A 91 -6.03 -12.27 2.68
C SER A 91 -5.19 -13.42 2.12
N GLY A 92 -4.26 -13.16 1.20
CA GLY A 92 -3.59 -14.19 0.41
C GLY A 92 -4.37 -14.60 -0.85
N GLY A 93 -5.66 -14.26 -0.94
CA GLY A 93 -6.53 -14.56 -2.09
C GLY A 93 -6.54 -16.05 -2.44
N LEU A 94 -6.34 -16.36 -3.71
CA LEU A 94 -6.27 -17.74 -4.22
C LEU A 94 -5.04 -18.51 -3.70
N PHE A 95 -4.04 -17.83 -3.20
CA PHE A 95 -2.77 -18.41 -2.76
C PHE A 95 -2.64 -18.51 -1.24
N ALA A 96 -3.71 -18.24 -0.48
CA ALA A 96 -3.69 -18.20 0.98
C ALA A 96 -3.13 -19.47 1.63
N ASP A 97 -3.44 -20.64 1.04
CA ASP A 97 -3.01 -21.95 1.56
C ASP A 97 -1.72 -22.46 0.88
N SER A 98 -1.07 -21.64 0.05
CA SER A 98 0.17 -22.03 -0.63
C SER A 98 1.36 -22.01 0.32
N HIS A 99 2.17 -23.07 0.28
CA HIS A 99 3.43 -23.13 1.04
C HIS A 99 4.48 -22.10 0.59
N ALA A 100 4.28 -21.46 -0.58
CA ALA A 100 5.15 -20.40 -1.09
C ALA A 100 4.80 -19.01 -0.51
N VAL A 101 3.71 -18.88 0.23
CA VAL A 101 3.25 -17.64 0.86
C VAL A 101 3.68 -17.61 2.31
N ASP A 102 4.31 -16.52 2.72
CA ASP A 102 4.69 -16.24 4.11
C ASP A 102 4.09 -14.90 4.54
N ARG A 103 3.11 -14.96 5.40
CA ARG A 103 2.37 -13.77 5.87
C ARG A 103 2.83 -13.28 7.25
N THR A 104 3.92 -13.79 7.77
CA THR A 104 4.46 -13.42 9.09
C THR A 104 4.66 -11.91 9.21
N PHE A 105 5.11 -11.25 8.12
CA PHE A 105 5.25 -9.79 8.11
C PHE A 105 3.95 -9.06 8.46
N LEU A 106 2.80 -9.51 7.94
CA LEU A 106 1.50 -8.88 8.21
C LEU A 106 0.94 -9.27 9.58
N ASP A 107 1.39 -10.36 10.16
CA ASP A 107 1.07 -10.73 11.55
C ASP A 107 1.84 -9.83 12.53
N ASP A 108 3.09 -9.53 12.21
CA ASP A 108 3.96 -8.68 13.03
C ASP A 108 3.68 -7.17 12.84
N HIS A 109 3.28 -6.77 11.63
CA HIS A 109 3.01 -5.38 11.24
C HIS A 109 1.58 -5.23 10.73
N THR A 110 0.66 -4.80 11.58
CA THR A 110 -0.73 -4.59 11.16
C THR A 110 -0.86 -3.38 10.23
N PRO A 111 -1.36 -3.55 9.00
CA PRO A 111 -1.63 -2.44 8.11
C PRO A 111 -2.61 -1.41 8.68
N ASP A 112 -2.33 -0.13 8.40
CA ASP A 112 -3.21 0.99 8.74
C ASP A 112 -4.43 1.06 7.82
N LEU A 113 -4.31 0.51 6.62
CA LEU A 113 -5.36 0.50 5.61
C LEU A 113 -5.35 -0.81 4.82
N TRP A 114 -6.53 -1.39 4.67
CA TRP A 114 -6.77 -2.57 3.84
C TRP A 114 -7.65 -2.18 2.66
N LEU A 115 -7.16 -2.37 1.45
CA LEU A 115 -7.86 -2.04 0.21
C LEU A 115 -8.13 -3.30 -0.60
N PRO A 116 -9.35 -3.84 -0.56
CA PRO A 116 -9.69 -5.04 -1.32
C PRO A 116 -9.83 -4.73 -2.82
N GLY A 117 -9.76 -5.77 -3.61
CA GLY A 117 -9.92 -5.74 -5.06
C GLY A 117 -8.93 -6.67 -5.75
N ALA A 118 -9.32 -7.22 -6.86
CA ALA A 118 -8.48 -8.12 -7.63
C ALA A 118 -8.52 -7.73 -9.14
N PRO A 119 -7.80 -6.66 -9.51
CA PRO A 119 -7.04 -5.69 -8.72
C PRO A 119 -7.91 -4.60 -8.04
N THR A 120 -7.32 -3.87 -7.10
CA THR A 120 -7.95 -2.70 -6.49
C THR A 120 -8.11 -1.58 -7.52
N HIS A 121 -9.33 -1.11 -7.72
CA HIS A 121 -9.60 0.00 -8.66
C HIS A 121 -8.93 1.30 -8.18
N PRO A 122 -8.39 2.15 -9.09
CA PRO A 122 -7.75 3.42 -8.72
C PRO A 122 -8.60 4.32 -7.82
N MET A 123 -9.90 4.42 -8.05
CA MET A 123 -10.80 5.20 -7.19
C MET A 123 -10.91 4.63 -5.78
N THR A 124 -10.94 3.31 -5.64
CA THR A 124 -10.95 2.65 -4.32
C THR A 124 -9.68 2.98 -3.54
N TYR A 125 -8.53 2.97 -4.21
CA TYR A 125 -7.26 3.37 -3.62
C TYR A 125 -7.28 4.84 -3.16
N ILE A 126 -7.66 5.75 -4.05
CA ILE A 126 -7.73 7.19 -3.76
C ILE A 126 -8.69 7.46 -2.59
N ASP A 127 -9.89 6.90 -2.64
CA ASP A 127 -10.91 7.07 -1.59
C ASP A 127 -10.42 6.53 -0.24
N GLY A 128 -9.79 5.38 -0.23
CA GLY A 128 -9.22 4.78 0.97
C GLY A 128 -8.14 5.66 1.57
N MET A 129 -7.21 6.15 0.75
CA MET A 129 -6.14 7.04 1.20
C MET A 129 -6.66 8.38 1.74
N LEU A 130 -7.63 8.99 1.06
CA LEU A 130 -8.27 10.23 1.54
C LEU A 130 -9.03 10.03 2.85
N ASN A 131 -9.67 8.88 3.03
CA ASN A 131 -10.30 8.53 4.30
C ASN A 131 -9.28 8.37 5.44
N LEU A 132 -8.18 7.66 5.18
CA LEU A 132 -7.09 7.47 6.14
C LEU A 132 -6.52 8.82 6.58
N LEU A 133 -6.27 9.70 5.63
CA LEU A 133 -5.75 11.06 5.87
C LEU A 133 -6.80 12.03 6.45
N GLY A 134 -8.08 11.62 6.54
CA GLY A 134 -9.15 12.44 7.07
C GLY A 134 -9.57 13.60 6.16
N ARG A 135 -9.30 13.51 4.86
CA ARG A 135 -9.63 14.54 3.87
C ARG A 135 -11.00 14.36 3.23
N LYS A 136 -11.57 13.16 3.29
CA LYS A 136 -12.93 12.91 2.80
C LYS A 136 -13.92 13.32 3.88
N LYS A 137 -14.84 14.26 3.56
CA LYS A 137 -15.98 14.54 4.42
C LYS A 137 -16.87 13.30 4.44
N ARG A 138 -17.22 12.82 5.63
CA ARG A 138 -18.30 11.84 5.77
C ARG A 138 -19.60 12.58 5.43
N GLU A 139 -20.22 12.18 4.32
CA GLU A 139 -21.60 12.55 4.03
C GLU A 139 -22.54 11.81 4.98
#